data_d848a629776d504b50f32f5df33ff2cd
#
_entry.id   d848a629776d504b50f32f5df33ff2cd
#
_cell.length_a   1.000
_cell.length_b   1.000
_cell.length_c   1.000
_cell.angle_alpha   90.00
_cell.angle_beta   90.00
_cell.angle_gamma   90.00
#
_symmetry.space_group_name_H-M   'P 1'
#
loop_
_entity.id
_entity.type
_entity.pdbx_description
1 polymer ?
#
loop_
_entity_poly.entity_id
_entity_poly.type
_entity_poly.pdbx_seq_one_letter_code
_entity_poly.pdbx_strand_id
1 'polypeptide(L)'
;IDIDLAKIFHRDSTLFVDARGLEYLFEGYIPGAIANDNVDSLAEKISTKIGFNEKFVIYCSDDDCGSSEDLAYELQSFGFKNIFVFKGGWKSWVEAGLSVSYYE
;
A
#
# COMPACT_ATOMS: atom_id res chain seq x y z
N ILE A 1 -9.17 -6.26 0.76
CA ILE A 1 -10.04 -5.77 -0.33
C ILE A 1 -9.62 -6.39 -1.65
N ASP A 2 -10.56 -6.47 -2.57
CA ASP A 2 -10.31 -7.00 -3.91
C ASP A 2 -9.85 -5.91 -4.88
N ILE A 3 -9.57 -6.31 -6.13
CA ILE A 3 -9.09 -5.38 -7.16
C ILE A 3 -10.13 -4.29 -7.48
N ASP A 4 -11.41 -4.62 -7.46
CA ASP A 4 -12.45 -3.65 -7.80
C ASP A 4 -12.50 -2.52 -6.78
N LEU A 5 -12.43 -2.85 -5.50
CA LEU A 5 -12.43 -1.85 -4.44
C LEU A 5 -11.11 -1.08 -4.41
N ALA A 6 -9.98 -1.77 -4.69
CA ALA A 6 -8.68 -1.09 -4.78
C ALA A 6 -8.69 -0.02 -5.88
N LYS A 7 -9.30 -0.31 -7.02
CA LYS A 7 -9.45 0.66 -8.11
C LYS A 7 -10.25 1.89 -7.66
N ILE A 8 -11.34 1.66 -6.96
CA ILE A 8 -12.19 2.75 -6.45
C ILE A 8 -11.41 3.62 -5.46
N PHE A 9 -10.73 3.00 -4.50
CA PHE A 9 -9.93 3.73 -3.53
C PHE A 9 -8.82 4.53 -4.20
N HIS A 10 -8.15 3.95 -5.18
CA HIS A 10 -7.09 4.65 -5.91
C HIS A 10 -7.65 5.87 -6.67
N ARG A 11 -8.79 5.70 -7.33
CA ARG A 11 -9.45 6.79 -8.04
C ARG A 11 -9.86 7.92 -7.09
N ASP A 12 -10.21 7.59 -5.85
CA ASP A 12 -10.60 8.56 -4.82
C ASP A 12 -9.40 9.19 -4.12
N SER A 13 -8.18 8.93 -4.61
CA SER A 13 -6.93 9.45 -4.04
C SER A 13 -6.61 8.91 -2.65
N THR A 14 -7.12 7.74 -2.30
CA THR A 14 -6.75 7.05 -1.07
C THR A 14 -5.25 6.70 -1.13
N LEU A 15 -4.54 6.90 -0.03
CA LEU A 15 -3.11 6.57 0.05
C LEU A 15 -2.90 5.06 -0.08
N PHE A 16 -1.93 4.66 -0.90
CA PHE A 16 -1.48 3.28 -1.01
C PHE A 16 -0.07 3.16 -0.44
N VAL A 17 0.19 2.06 0.25
CA VAL A 17 1.49 1.76 0.87
C VAL A 17 1.99 0.44 0.32
N ASP A 18 3.21 0.44 -0.20
CA ASP A 18 3.86 -0.76 -0.74
C ASP A 18 4.69 -1.42 0.36
N ALA A 19 4.30 -2.62 0.75
CA ALA A 19 4.98 -3.37 1.81
C ALA A 19 6.17 -4.19 1.33
N ARG A 20 6.47 -4.16 0.01
CA ARG A 20 7.50 -5.03 -0.56
C ARG A 20 8.94 -4.64 -0.21
N GLY A 21 9.21 -3.38 -0.07
CA GLY A 21 10.58 -2.87 0.11
C GLY A 21 11.01 -1.99 -1.07
N LEU A 22 12.04 -1.18 -0.83
CA LEU A 22 12.44 -0.15 -1.80
C LEU A 22 12.93 -0.70 -3.13
N GLU A 23 13.56 -1.88 -3.13
CA GLU A 23 14.12 -2.48 -4.35
C GLU A 23 13.04 -2.81 -5.38
N TYR A 24 11.83 -3.07 -4.95
CA TYR A 24 10.73 -3.38 -5.87
C TYR A 24 10.21 -2.17 -6.65
N LEU A 25 10.55 -0.96 -6.21
CA LEU A 25 10.12 0.25 -6.92
C LEU A 25 10.67 0.34 -8.34
N PHE A 26 11.82 -0.29 -8.59
CA PHE A 26 12.41 -0.33 -9.92
C PHE A 26 11.63 -1.25 -10.89
N GLU A 27 10.90 -2.21 -10.35
CA GLU A 27 10.04 -3.10 -11.14
C GLU A 27 8.68 -2.47 -11.44
N GLY A 28 8.35 -1.42 -10.70
CA GLY A 28 7.08 -0.72 -10.82
C GLY A 28 6.28 -0.76 -9.54
N TYR A 29 5.40 0.20 -9.36
CA TYR A 29 4.54 0.29 -8.18
C TYR A 29 3.23 0.98 -8.54
N ILE A 30 2.23 0.84 -7.67
CA ILE A 30 0.93 1.51 -7.86
C ILE A 30 1.16 3.02 -7.76
N PRO A 31 0.67 3.81 -8.73
CA PRO A 31 0.94 5.25 -8.75
C PRO A 31 0.54 5.94 -7.45
N GLY A 32 1.45 6.75 -6.92
CA GLY A 32 1.26 7.48 -5.67
C GLY A 32 1.55 6.70 -4.41
N ALA A 33 1.87 5.40 -4.52
CA ALA A 33 2.19 4.59 -3.35
C ALA A 33 3.49 5.02 -2.70
N ILE A 34 3.54 4.93 -1.37
CA ILE A 34 4.78 5.14 -0.62
C ILE A 34 5.31 3.77 -0.18
N ALA A 35 6.63 3.62 -0.21
CA ALA A 35 7.26 2.34 0.09
C ALA A 35 7.63 2.23 1.56
N ASN A 36 7.59 1.00 2.07
CA ASN A 36 8.05 0.68 3.41
C ASN A 36 9.58 0.53 3.39
N ASP A 37 10.27 1.45 4.07
CA ASP A 37 11.70 1.35 4.33
C ASP A 37 11.90 0.77 5.73
N ASN A 38 11.37 1.46 6.74
CA ASN A 38 11.20 0.89 8.07
C ASN A 38 9.88 1.42 8.65
N VAL A 39 9.31 0.68 9.59
CA VAL A 39 7.96 0.99 10.06
C VAL A 39 7.85 2.34 10.77
N ASP A 40 8.87 2.73 11.52
CA ASP A 40 8.84 4.03 12.22
C ASP A 40 8.82 5.20 11.24
N SER A 41 9.70 5.15 10.24
CA SER A 41 9.76 6.16 9.18
C SER A 41 8.47 6.17 8.36
N LEU A 42 7.94 4.99 8.06
CA LEU A 42 6.71 4.86 7.29
C LEU A 42 5.52 5.45 8.05
N ALA A 43 5.39 5.15 9.34
CA ALA A 43 4.31 5.69 10.17
C ALA A 43 4.35 7.22 10.19
N GLU A 44 5.55 7.80 10.28
CA GLU A 44 5.72 9.24 10.22
C GLU A 44 5.27 9.80 8.87
N LYS A 45 5.68 9.17 7.77
CA LYS A 45 5.27 9.61 6.42
C LYS A 45 3.76 9.55 6.23
N ILE A 46 3.14 8.48 6.70
CA ILE A 46 1.68 8.34 6.62
C ILE A 46 1.00 9.47 7.40
N SER A 47 1.46 9.72 8.62
CA SER A 47 0.85 10.72 9.49
C SER A 47 0.99 12.15 8.96
N THR A 48 2.00 12.42 8.11
CA THR A 48 2.12 13.74 7.47
C THR A 48 1.17 13.90 6.28
N LYS A 49 0.66 12.81 5.74
CA LYS A 49 -0.23 12.83 4.57
C LYS A 49 -1.69 12.71 4.93
N ILE A 50 -2.02 11.92 5.96
CA ILE A 50 -3.39 11.65 6.36
C ILE A 50 -3.48 11.60 7.89
N GLY A 51 -4.70 11.78 8.40
CA GLY A 51 -4.97 11.61 9.83
C GLY A 51 -5.07 10.15 10.22
N PHE A 52 -5.00 9.88 11.54
CA PHE A 52 -5.06 8.50 12.07
C PHE A 52 -6.40 7.81 11.81
N ASN A 53 -7.45 8.56 11.54
CA ASN A 53 -8.79 8.03 11.24
C ASN A 53 -9.06 7.87 9.75
N GLU A 54 -8.20 8.39 8.88
CA GLU A 54 -8.38 8.25 7.44
C GLU A 54 -7.95 6.87 6.99
N LYS A 55 -8.64 6.36 5.97
CA LYS A 55 -8.32 5.05 5.43
C LYS A 55 -7.10 5.10 4.53
N PHE A 56 -6.35 4.01 4.50
CA PHE A 56 -5.30 3.79 3.51
C PHE A 56 -5.17 2.30 3.22
N VAL A 57 -4.50 1.97 2.14
CA VAL A 57 -4.40 0.61 1.62
C VAL A 57 -2.94 0.16 1.65
N ILE A 58 -2.70 -1.06 2.12
CA ILE A 58 -1.37 -1.68 2.09
C ILE A 58 -1.43 -2.84 1.10
N TYR A 59 -0.41 -2.98 0.26
CA TYR A 59 -0.32 -4.10 -0.68
C TYR A 59 1.09 -4.68 -0.71
N CYS A 60 1.20 -5.90 -1.21
CA CYS A 60 2.46 -6.60 -1.41
C CYS A 60 2.50 -7.14 -2.84
N SER A 61 3.28 -8.20 -3.10
CA SER A 61 3.43 -8.76 -4.45
C SER A 61 2.19 -9.50 -4.94
N ASP A 62 1.65 -10.40 -4.11
CA ASP A 62 0.51 -11.26 -4.46
C ASP A 62 -0.14 -11.83 -3.19
N ASP A 63 -1.11 -12.73 -3.39
CA ASP A 63 -1.87 -13.35 -2.30
C ASP A 63 -1.03 -14.15 -1.31
N ASP A 64 0.11 -14.66 -1.76
CA ASP A 64 1.00 -15.48 -0.93
C ASP A 64 1.93 -14.65 -0.06
N CYS A 65 1.97 -13.34 -0.26
CA CYS A 65 2.83 -12.44 0.50
C CYS A 65 2.16 -12.03 1.81
N GLY A 66 2.76 -12.36 2.94
CA GLY A 66 2.25 -11.99 4.25
C GLY A 66 2.71 -10.62 4.74
N SER A 67 3.60 -9.95 4.02
CA SER A 67 4.20 -8.69 4.47
C SER A 67 3.20 -7.56 4.64
N SER A 68 2.17 -7.51 3.80
CA SER A 68 1.14 -6.47 3.91
C SER A 68 0.30 -6.61 5.18
N GLU A 69 -0.03 -7.86 5.54
CA GLU A 69 -0.78 -8.12 6.77
C GLU A 69 0.06 -7.83 8.01
N ASP A 70 1.32 -8.25 8.01
CA ASP A 70 2.25 -7.98 9.09
C ASP A 70 2.44 -6.48 9.30
N LEU A 71 2.62 -5.76 8.21
CA LEU A 71 2.78 -4.30 8.26
C LEU A 71 1.50 -3.62 8.77
N ALA A 72 0.33 -4.14 8.37
CA ALA A 72 -0.94 -3.60 8.86
C ALA A 72 -1.06 -3.72 10.38
N TYR A 73 -0.67 -4.86 10.94
CA TYR A 73 -0.67 -5.04 12.40
C TYR A 73 0.30 -4.07 13.08
N GLU A 74 1.50 -3.90 12.53
CA GLU A 74 2.47 -2.97 13.08
C GLU A 74 1.95 -1.52 13.05
N LEU A 75 1.39 -1.10 11.93
CA LEU A 75 0.85 0.26 11.80
C LEU A 75 -0.37 0.49 12.69
N GLN A 76 -1.16 -0.55 12.91
CA GLN A 76 -2.29 -0.46 13.84
C GLN A 76 -1.80 -0.08 15.24
N SER A 77 -0.65 -0.58 15.66
CA SER A 77 -0.07 -0.26 16.96
C SER A 77 0.36 1.20 17.08
N PHE A 78 0.58 1.89 15.96
CA PHE A 78 0.88 3.33 15.95
C PHE A 78 -0.38 4.21 16.06
N GLY A 79 -1.57 3.61 16.02
CA GLY A 79 -2.82 4.35 16.19
C GLY A 79 -3.66 4.53 14.94
N PHE A 80 -3.22 4.00 13.80
CA PHE A 80 -4.01 4.06 12.57
C PHE A 80 -5.19 3.09 12.65
N LYS A 81 -6.39 3.58 12.36
CA LYS A 81 -7.63 2.84 12.64
C LYS A 81 -8.28 2.22 11.42
N ASN A 82 -8.04 2.75 10.23
CA ASN A 82 -8.74 2.32 9.02
C ASN A 82 -7.75 1.82 7.98
N ILE A 83 -7.16 0.66 8.24
CA ILE A 83 -6.15 0.03 7.38
C ILE A 83 -6.82 -1.07 6.56
N PHE A 84 -6.68 -0.99 5.24
CA PHE A 84 -7.19 -2.00 4.32
C PHE A 84 -6.02 -2.71 3.66
N VAL A 85 -6.11 -4.04 3.55
CA VAL A 85 -5.08 -4.85 2.90
C VAL A 85 -5.59 -5.30 1.53
N PHE A 86 -4.84 -4.94 0.49
CA PHE A 86 -5.11 -5.38 -0.88
C PHE A 86 -4.29 -6.66 -1.14
N LYS A 87 -4.89 -7.81 -0.90
CA LYS A 87 -4.18 -9.10 -0.93
C LYS A 87 -3.70 -9.50 -2.32
N GLY A 88 -4.48 -9.21 -3.36
CA GLY A 88 -4.06 -9.49 -4.72
C GLY A 88 -2.82 -8.70 -5.13
N GLY A 89 -2.64 -7.55 -4.53
CA GLY A 89 -1.41 -6.76 -4.59
C GLY A 89 -0.98 -6.37 -5.98
N TRP A 90 0.32 -6.22 -6.13
CA TRP A 90 0.92 -5.80 -7.38
C TRP A 90 0.52 -6.70 -8.56
N LYS A 91 0.49 -8.00 -8.35
CA LYS A 91 0.12 -8.94 -9.40
C LYS A 91 -1.29 -8.68 -9.94
N SER A 92 -2.28 -8.54 -9.06
CA SER A 92 -3.66 -8.24 -9.48
C SER A 92 -3.77 -6.90 -10.18
N TRP A 93 -3.04 -5.90 -9.71
CA TRP A 93 -3.03 -4.57 -10.29
C TRP A 93 -2.53 -4.60 -11.73
N VAL A 94 -1.41 -5.26 -11.97
CA VAL A 94 -0.81 -5.38 -13.30
C VAL A 94 -1.68 -6.21 -14.23
N GLU A 95 -2.23 -7.33 -13.74
CA GLU A 95 -3.11 -8.20 -14.53
C GLU A 95 -4.39 -7.49 -14.96
N ALA A 96 -4.83 -6.52 -14.17
CA ALA A 96 -6.01 -5.72 -14.52
C ALA A 96 -5.70 -4.64 -15.58
N GLY A 97 -4.44 -4.50 -15.99
CA GLY A 97 -4.04 -3.53 -17.02
C GLY A 97 -4.04 -2.09 -16.55
N LEU A 98 -3.93 -1.86 -15.25
CA LEU A 98 -3.97 -0.51 -14.69
C LEU A 98 -2.61 0.19 -14.81
N SER A 99 -2.63 1.51 -14.72
CA SER A 99 -1.42 2.33 -14.81
C SER A 99 -0.42 1.98 -13.70
N VAL A 100 0.86 2.03 -14.04
CA VAL A 100 1.94 1.77 -13.08
C VAL A 100 2.95 2.91 -13.12
N SER A 101 3.64 3.12 -12.00
CA SER A 101 4.74 4.08 -11.91
C SER A 101 6.05 3.31 -11.71
N TYR A 102 7.15 3.92 -12.12
CA TYR A 102 8.49 3.36 -11.96
C TYR A 102 9.38 4.37 -11.23
N TYR A 103 10.25 3.85 -10.39
CA TYR A 103 11.27 4.67 -9.75
C TYR A 103 12.33 5.04 -10.79
N GLU A 104 12.64 6.33 -10.85
CA GLU A 104 13.64 6.85 -11.77
C GLU A 104 14.86 7.40 -11.04
#